data_a97b0307f788bf6019cc358b9906c165
#
_entry.id   a97b0307f788bf6019cc358b9906c165
#
_cell.length_a   1.000
_cell.length_b   1.000
_cell.length_c   1.000
_cell.angle_alpha   90.00
_cell.angle_beta   90.00
_cell.angle_gamma   90.00
#
_symmetry.space_group_name_H-M   'P 1'
#
loop_
_entity.id
_entity.type
_entity.pdbx_description
1 polymer ?
#
loop_
_entity_poly.entity_id
_entity_poly.type
_entity_poly.pdbx_seq_one_letter_code
_entity_poly.pdbx_strand_id
1 'polypeptide(L)'
;MMNDKQLVSQALAAVLDNALSIDAISNLLETPKKSEMGDLAFPAFSLAKTLRQAPQMIAADIAEKISSDGFEKVVATGPYVNFFLDKSATATAVLSNILSDGTAYATLAQTGENVAIDMSSPNIAKPFSIGHLRSTVIGDALAKIYQKIGYHPVKINHLGDWGKQFGMLIVAYKKYGDEAAIRQNPISELLKLYVQINAEAADDPTVDSEARDWFLKLENGDEEALTLWQWFRDESLVEFDRIYTELGVEFDSMNGEAFYNDKMAEIIDILSEKGLLTESEGATVVELEGFENPALIKKSDGATLYITRDLAAALYRKRTYKFAKSLYVVGNEQSGHFKQLKAVLKKMDYDWSDDIYHVPFGLVTKAGKKLSTRKGNVILLEPTLHEAVKRAQAQIDAKNPDLPNKAAVAHAVGVGAIKFYDLKNERLNGYDFNLEEMVSFEGETGPYVQYAHARIQSILRKADFQPDAVVGKTHALTDDESWEIIKLLQAFADVIARAARTFEPSAIAKYAINLAQAFNKYYAHTRILDENVEKDARLALAYATGIVLKESLRLLGVEAPEEM
;
A
#
# COMPACT_ATOMS: atom_id res chain seq x y z
N MET A 1 -6.82 23.74 5.16
CA MET A 1 -7.71 23.94 6.32
C MET A 1 -6.88 23.75 7.57
N MET A 2 -7.11 24.54 8.59
CA MET A 2 -6.46 24.38 9.88
C MET A 2 -7.06 23.15 10.57
N ASN A 3 -6.24 22.14 10.88
CA ASN A 3 -6.70 21.01 11.68
C ASN A 3 -6.67 21.38 13.17
N ASP A 4 -7.28 20.55 14.02
CA ASP A 4 -7.38 20.82 15.47
C ASP A 4 -6.03 21.05 16.13
N LYS A 5 -5.01 20.27 15.74
CA LYS A 5 -3.65 20.47 16.25
C LYS A 5 -3.08 21.81 15.84
N GLN A 6 -3.37 22.28 14.63
CA GLN A 6 -2.95 23.61 14.18
C GLN A 6 -3.69 24.71 14.94
N LEU A 7 -5.02 24.55 15.14
CA LEU A 7 -5.82 25.49 15.92
C LEU A 7 -5.25 25.64 17.34
N VAL A 8 -5.07 24.52 18.04
CA VAL A 8 -4.50 24.49 19.40
C VAL A 8 -3.07 25.01 19.41
N SER A 9 -2.24 24.64 18.42
CA SER A 9 -0.85 25.08 18.35
C SER A 9 -0.72 26.59 18.13
N GLN A 10 -1.60 27.19 17.31
CA GLN A 10 -1.63 28.63 17.09
C GLN A 10 -2.10 29.37 18.36
N ALA A 11 -3.16 28.88 19.02
CA ALA A 11 -3.62 29.44 20.27
C ALA A 11 -2.54 29.42 21.38
N LEU A 12 -1.83 28.30 21.49
CA LEU A 12 -0.70 28.15 22.41
C LEU A 12 0.48 29.04 22.05
N ALA A 13 0.86 29.11 20.76
CA ALA A 13 1.98 29.96 20.32
C ALA A 13 1.73 31.44 20.64
N ALA A 14 0.49 31.91 20.47
CA ALA A 14 0.11 33.30 20.80
C ALA A 14 0.25 33.59 22.31
N VAL A 15 -0.11 32.66 23.18
CA VAL A 15 -0.02 32.83 24.66
C VAL A 15 1.40 32.64 25.16
N LEU A 16 2.20 31.85 24.48
CA LEU A 16 3.59 31.56 24.82
C LEU A 16 4.59 32.58 24.23
N ASP A 17 4.12 33.68 23.65
CA ASP A 17 4.96 34.69 23.00
C ASP A 17 5.97 34.07 22.01
N ASN A 18 5.56 33.01 21.30
CA ASN A 18 6.39 32.23 20.40
C ASN A 18 7.63 31.56 21.04
N ALA A 19 7.60 31.30 22.36
CA ALA A 19 8.67 30.56 23.05
C ALA A 19 8.90 29.15 22.49
N LEU A 20 7.86 28.57 21.82
CA LEU A 20 7.92 27.35 21.01
C LEU A 20 7.35 27.64 19.62
N SER A 21 7.93 27.02 18.58
CA SER A 21 7.34 27.07 17.24
C SER A 21 6.03 26.29 17.19
N ILE A 22 5.15 26.65 16.25
CA ILE A 22 3.87 25.95 16.02
C ILE A 22 4.11 24.45 15.80
N ASP A 23 5.14 24.08 15.03
CA ASP A 23 5.50 22.68 14.79
C ASP A 23 5.97 21.96 16.06
N ALA A 24 6.76 22.63 16.90
CA ALA A 24 7.20 22.05 18.18
C ALA A 24 6.00 21.81 19.11
N ILE A 25 5.07 22.76 19.19
CA ILE A 25 3.83 22.61 19.96
C ILE A 25 3.00 21.47 19.41
N SER A 26 2.77 21.41 18.10
CA SER A 26 1.99 20.36 17.44
C SER A 26 2.53 18.96 17.72
N ASN A 27 3.85 18.81 17.78
CA ASN A 27 4.50 17.55 18.12
C ASN A 27 4.36 17.15 19.60
N LEU A 28 4.12 18.12 20.48
CA LEU A 28 3.91 17.90 21.92
C LEU A 28 2.43 17.59 22.25
N LEU A 29 1.49 17.95 21.36
CA LEU A 29 0.07 17.71 21.60
C LEU A 29 -0.25 16.21 21.62
N GLU A 30 -0.93 15.81 22.69
CA GLU A 30 -1.39 14.45 22.94
C GLU A 30 -2.91 14.36 22.81
N THR A 31 -3.42 13.18 22.39
CA THR A 31 -4.85 12.88 22.46
C THR A 31 -5.12 12.14 23.76
N PRO A 32 -5.93 12.69 24.69
CA PRO A 32 -6.27 12.02 25.94
C PRO A 32 -6.97 10.69 25.70
N LYS A 33 -6.70 9.69 26.55
CA LYS A 33 -7.37 8.39 26.47
C LYS A 33 -8.85 8.42 26.84
N LYS A 34 -9.26 9.42 27.60
CA LYS A 34 -10.63 9.59 28.11
C LYS A 34 -11.20 10.90 27.59
N SER A 35 -12.39 10.88 27.02
CA SER A 35 -13.08 12.06 26.46
C SER A 35 -13.31 13.16 27.49
N GLU A 36 -13.49 12.81 28.76
CA GLU A 36 -13.62 13.75 29.89
C GLU A 36 -12.35 14.60 30.13
N MET A 37 -11.23 14.22 29.54
CA MET A 37 -9.97 14.94 29.60
C MET A 37 -9.72 15.84 28.39
N GLY A 38 -10.72 16.04 27.54
CA GLY A 38 -10.65 16.87 26.34
C GLY A 38 -10.29 16.11 25.06
N ASP A 39 -10.25 16.83 23.96
CA ASP A 39 -9.92 16.31 22.63
C ASP A 39 -8.41 16.34 22.37
N LEU A 40 -7.73 17.38 22.88
CA LEU A 40 -6.26 17.53 22.85
C LEU A 40 -5.74 17.99 24.20
N ALA A 41 -4.52 17.59 24.53
CA ALA A 41 -3.83 18.00 25.75
C ALA A 41 -2.40 18.47 25.45
N PHE A 42 -2.00 19.58 26.08
CA PHE A 42 -0.64 20.10 26.00
C PHE A 42 0.10 19.84 27.31
N PRO A 43 1.27 19.17 27.29
CA PRO A 43 2.05 18.85 28.47
C PRO A 43 2.91 20.06 28.91
N ALA A 44 2.43 20.87 29.86
CA ALA A 44 3.11 22.06 30.31
C ALA A 44 4.45 21.81 31.03
N PHE A 45 4.72 20.54 31.43
CA PHE A 45 6.03 20.19 32.02
C PHE A 45 7.19 20.36 31.01
N SER A 46 6.92 20.35 29.72
CA SER A 46 7.90 20.64 28.67
C SER A 46 8.49 22.06 28.79
N LEU A 47 7.74 22.99 29.37
CA LEU A 47 8.12 24.38 29.57
C LEU A 47 8.72 24.69 30.96
N ALA A 48 8.65 23.74 31.90
CA ALA A 48 9.02 23.96 33.31
C ALA A 48 10.45 24.48 33.49
N LYS A 49 11.39 23.92 32.71
CA LYS A 49 12.81 24.34 32.74
C LYS A 49 13.03 25.73 32.14
N THR A 50 12.34 26.03 31.05
CA THR A 50 12.46 27.30 30.32
C THR A 50 11.86 28.46 31.13
N LEU A 51 10.63 28.24 31.65
CA LEU A 51 9.90 29.26 32.41
C LEU A 51 10.26 29.30 33.92
N ARG A 52 11.02 28.30 34.41
CA ARG A 52 11.42 28.16 35.81
C ARG A 52 10.22 28.17 36.77
N GLN A 53 9.13 27.57 36.39
CA GLN A 53 7.87 27.47 37.14
C GLN A 53 7.40 26.02 37.25
N ALA A 54 6.56 25.74 38.25
CA ALA A 54 5.94 24.45 38.40
C ALA A 54 4.98 24.18 37.24
N PRO A 55 4.97 22.96 36.66
CA PRO A 55 4.12 22.62 35.50
C PRO A 55 2.63 22.92 35.68
N GLN A 56 2.09 22.69 36.90
CA GLN A 56 0.69 22.99 37.21
C GLN A 56 0.38 24.49 37.16
N MET A 57 1.34 25.35 37.59
CA MET A 57 1.18 26.80 37.50
C MET A 57 1.23 27.28 36.06
N ILE A 58 2.14 26.72 35.25
CA ILE A 58 2.24 27.01 33.82
C ILE A 58 0.94 26.62 33.12
N ALA A 59 0.41 25.41 33.41
CA ALA A 59 -0.84 24.95 32.82
C ALA A 59 -2.03 25.84 33.16
N ALA A 60 -2.13 26.31 34.44
CA ALA A 60 -3.18 27.22 34.89
C ALA A 60 -3.10 28.57 34.18
N ASP A 61 -1.88 29.16 34.11
CA ASP A 61 -1.64 30.47 33.48
C ASP A 61 -1.95 30.42 31.97
N ILE A 62 -1.58 29.32 31.27
CA ILE A 62 -1.91 29.14 29.87
C ILE A 62 -3.42 29.03 29.70
N ALA A 63 -4.11 28.17 30.48
CA ALA A 63 -5.54 27.98 30.36
C ALA A 63 -6.36 29.26 30.60
N GLU A 64 -5.89 30.15 31.50
CA GLU A 64 -6.52 31.44 31.78
C GLU A 64 -6.34 32.43 30.62
N LYS A 65 -5.20 32.37 29.90
CA LYS A 65 -4.84 33.34 28.85
C LYS A 65 -5.35 32.96 27.44
N ILE A 66 -5.68 31.71 27.23
CA ILE A 66 -6.14 31.27 25.90
C ILE A 66 -7.56 31.81 25.62
N SER A 67 -7.73 32.40 24.41
CA SER A 67 -9.05 32.76 23.91
C SER A 67 -9.94 31.53 23.76
N SER A 68 -11.22 31.68 24.05
CA SER A 68 -12.23 30.62 23.85
C SER A 68 -12.61 30.41 22.35
N ASP A 69 -12.03 31.16 21.43
CA ASP A 69 -12.38 31.05 20.01
C ASP A 69 -12.02 29.66 19.46
N GLY A 70 -13.00 28.91 19.01
CA GLY A 70 -12.84 27.54 18.51
C GLY A 70 -12.83 26.45 19.59
N PHE A 71 -12.98 26.81 20.88
CA PHE A 71 -13.03 25.88 21.99
C PHE A 71 -14.32 26.00 22.79
N GLU A 72 -14.93 24.88 23.17
CA GLU A 72 -16.00 24.85 24.18
C GLU A 72 -15.44 25.30 25.54
N LYS A 73 -14.25 24.80 25.88
CA LYS A 73 -13.52 25.17 27.10
C LYS A 73 -12.06 24.76 27.03
N VAL A 74 -11.21 25.45 27.78
CA VAL A 74 -9.80 25.11 28.01
C VAL A 74 -9.60 24.97 29.53
N VAL A 75 -9.07 23.83 29.98
CA VAL A 75 -8.97 23.51 31.42
C VAL A 75 -7.59 22.99 31.77
N ALA A 76 -6.96 23.57 32.80
CA ALA A 76 -5.76 22.99 33.38
C ALA A 76 -6.11 21.82 34.31
N THR A 77 -5.49 20.67 34.08
CA THR A 77 -5.62 19.49 34.95
C THR A 77 -4.22 18.96 35.29
N GLY A 78 -3.77 19.25 36.50
CA GLY A 78 -2.39 18.98 36.88
C GLY A 78 -1.40 19.70 35.96
N PRO A 79 -0.42 19.01 35.36
CA PRO A 79 0.56 19.62 34.47
C PRO A 79 0.10 19.69 32.99
N TYR A 80 -1.17 19.45 32.69
CA TYR A 80 -1.74 19.47 31.35
C TYR A 80 -2.72 20.61 31.14
N VAL A 81 -2.68 21.21 29.95
CA VAL A 81 -3.73 22.09 29.43
C VAL A 81 -4.59 21.25 28.48
N ASN A 82 -5.85 21.04 28.86
CA ASN A 82 -6.81 20.22 28.12
C ASN A 82 -7.76 21.11 27.30
N PHE A 83 -7.85 20.82 26.02
CA PHE A 83 -8.67 21.57 25.06
C PHE A 83 -9.89 20.74 24.71
N PHE A 84 -11.06 21.33 24.84
CA PHE A 84 -12.34 20.80 24.38
C PHE A 84 -12.78 21.63 23.18
N LEU A 85 -12.87 21.01 22.02
CA LEU A 85 -13.22 21.69 20.78
C LEU A 85 -14.70 22.08 20.78
N ASP A 86 -15.05 23.17 20.09
CA ASP A 86 -16.44 23.48 19.78
C ASP A 86 -16.98 22.44 18.79
N LYS A 87 -17.76 21.48 19.31
CA LYS A 87 -18.30 20.38 18.53
C LYS A 87 -19.13 20.85 17.34
N SER A 88 -19.95 21.90 17.52
CA SER A 88 -20.83 22.43 16.49
C SER A 88 -20.04 23.12 15.37
N ALA A 89 -19.09 23.97 15.73
CA ALA A 89 -18.23 24.66 14.77
C ALA A 89 -17.35 23.66 14.00
N THR A 90 -16.74 22.71 14.68
CA THR A 90 -15.90 21.67 14.07
C THR A 90 -16.71 20.78 13.15
N ALA A 91 -17.88 20.29 13.57
CA ALA A 91 -18.75 19.48 12.72
C ALA A 91 -19.16 20.24 11.45
N THR A 92 -19.54 21.51 11.59
CA THR A 92 -19.90 22.35 10.46
C THR A 92 -18.74 22.51 9.48
N ALA A 93 -17.54 22.78 9.96
CA ALA A 93 -16.36 22.95 9.12
C ALA A 93 -15.99 21.65 8.40
N VAL A 94 -15.92 20.51 9.11
CA VAL A 94 -15.56 19.21 8.54
C VAL A 94 -16.56 18.77 7.48
N LEU A 95 -17.87 18.81 7.79
CA LEU A 95 -18.90 18.36 6.87
C LEU A 95 -19.01 19.27 5.65
N SER A 96 -18.95 20.61 5.82
CA SER A 96 -18.99 21.54 4.68
C SER A 96 -17.87 21.28 3.70
N ASN A 97 -16.67 20.94 4.18
CA ASN A 97 -15.55 20.64 3.30
C ASN A 97 -15.73 19.31 2.55
N ILE A 98 -16.21 18.27 3.23
CA ILE A 98 -16.46 16.99 2.57
C ILE A 98 -17.61 17.13 1.56
N LEU A 99 -18.65 17.89 1.88
CA LEU A 99 -19.76 18.18 0.96
C LEU A 99 -19.27 18.94 -0.28
N SER A 100 -18.37 19.91 -0.11
CA SER A 100 -17.79 20.70 -1.20
C SER A 100 -16.84 19.89 -2.06
N ASP A 101 -15.91 19.16 -1.42
CA ASP A 101 -14.80 18.52 -2.11
C ASP A 101 -15.16 17.11 -2.62
N GLY A 102 -16.20 16.47 -2.06
CA GLY A 102 -16.59 15.10 -2.39
C GLY A 102 -15.41 14.13 -2.28
N THR A 103 -15.16 13.34 -3.31
CA THR A 103 -14.03 12.39 -3.35
C THR A 103 -12.64 13.07 -3.41
N ALA A 104 -12.58 14.37 -3.72
CA ALA A 104 -11.34 15.15 -3.66
C ALA A 104 -10.96 15.57 -2.23
N TYR A 105 -11.84 15.37 -1.24
CA TYR A 105 -11.52 15.65 0.15
C TYR A 105 -10.19 15.03 0.56
N ALA A 106 -9.36 15.78 1.28
CA ALA A 106 -8.00 15.41 1.69
C ALA A 106 -7.01 15.16 0.54
N THR A 107 -7.29 15.61 -0.68
CA THR A 107 -6.33 15.60 -1.79
C THR A 107 -5.39 16.81 -1.68
N LEU A 108 -4.08 16.57 -1.79
CA LEU A 108 -3.10 17.65 -1.79
C LEU A 108 -2.83 18.17 -3.22
N ALA A 109 -2.32 19.39 -3.30
CA ALA A 109 -1.90 19.97 -4.57
C ALA A 109 -0.80 19.14 -5.23
N GLN A 110 -0.78 19.13 -6.57
CA GLN A 110 0.22 18.40 -7.33
C GLN A 110 1.63 18.96 -7.05
N THR A 111 2.57 18.08 -6.71
CA THR A 111 3.97 18.42 -6.47
C THR A 111 4.77 18.58 -7.77
N GLY A 112 4.31 17.96 -8.86
CA GLY A 112 5.06 17.81 -10.10
C GLY A 112 6.18 16.76 -10.04
N GLU A 113 6.27 16.00 -8.95
CA GLU A 113 7.31 14.99 -8.71
C GLU A 113 6.80 13.58 -8.96
N ASN A 114 7.66 12.71 -9.49
CA ASN A 114 7.36 11.31 -9.74
C ASN A 114 7.80 10.43 -8.56
N VAL A 115 7.03 9.38 -8.29
CA VAL A 115 7.42 8.28 -7.40
C VAL A 115 7.43 7.00 -8.22
N ALA A 116 8.62 6.42 -8.43
CA ALA A 116 8.75 5.12 -9.08
C ALA A 116 8.45 4.00 -8.08
N ILE A 117 7.57 3.08 -8.43
CA ILE A 117 7.13 1.98 -7.54
C ILE A 117 7.35 0.66 -8.28
N ASP A 118 8.39 -0.07 -7.87
CA ASP A 118 8.66 -1.43 -8.31
C ASP A 118 7.81 -2.40 -7.49
N MET A 119 6.89 -3.09 -8.13
CA MET A 119 5.92 -3.94 -7.47
C MET A 119 5.52 -5.14 -8.32
N SER A 120 4.94 -6.17 -7.71
CA SER A 120 4.51 -7.44 -8.31
C SER A 120 5.69 -8.35 -8.67
N SER A 121 6.40 -8.09 -9.75
CA SER A 121 7.65 -8.75 -10.17
C SER A 121 7.58 -10.29 -10.22
N PRO A 122 6.56 -10.90 -10.86
CA PRO A 122 6.46 -12.34 -10.99
C PRO A 122 7.52 -12.88 -11.97
N ASN A 123 7.92 -14.14 -11.75
CA ASN A 123 8.74 -14.84 -12.73
C ASN A 123 7.84 -15.34 -13.87
N ILE A 124 8.25 -15.12 -15.11
CA ILE A 124 7.55 -15.70 -16.27
C ILE A 124 7.61 -17.23 -16.25
N ALA A 125 6.69 -17.87 -16.95
CA ALA A 125 6.52 -19.33 -16.98
C ALA A 125 6.24 -19.97 -15.61
N LYS A 126 5.80 -19.18 -14.63
CA LYS A 126 5.36 -19.66 -13.31
C LYS A 126 3.99 -19.12 -12.98
N PRO A 127 3.15 -19.89 -12.26
CA PRO A 127 1.82 -19.44 -11.90
C PRO A 127 1.88 -18.29 -10.90
N PHE A 128 0.93 -17.38 -11.05
CA PHE A 128 0.76 -16.29 -10.11
C PHE A 128 0.19 -16.85 -8.79
N SER A 129 0.90 -16.63 -7.70
CA SER A 129 0.53 -17.14 -6.38
C SER A 129 0.17 -16.01 -5.41
N ILE A 130 -0.45 -16.38 -4.29
CA ILE A 130 -0.72 -15.46 -3.17
C ILE A 130 0.56 -14.75 -2.70
N GLY A 131 1.74 -15.36 -2.84
CA GLY A 131 3.01 -14.69 -2.52
C GLY A 131 3.30 -13.46 -3.39
N HIS A 132 2.88 -13.47 -4.66
CA HIS A 132 3.02 -12.31 -5.56
C HIS A 132 1.94 -11.25 -5.31
N LEU A 133 0.78 -11.64 -4.75
CA LEU A 133 -0.30 -10.72 -4.43
C LEU A 133 0.17 -9.59 -3.50
N ARG A 134 0.93 -9.92 -2.44
CA ARG A 134 1.37 -8.93 -1.44
C ARG A 134 2.12 -7.76 -2.07
N SER A 135 3.14 -8.05 -2.88
CA SER A 135 3.89 -7.00 -3.59
C SER A 135 2.97 -6.17 -4.48
N THR A 136 2.05 -6.83 -5.18
CA THR A 136 1.12 -6.18 -6.12
C THR A 136 0.16 -5.24 -5.41
N VAL A 137 -0.55 -5.70 -4.36
CA VAL A 137 -1.58 -4.89 -3.70
C VAL A 137 -0.98 -3.80 -2.81
N ILE A 138 0.16 -4.05 -2.14
CA ILE A 138 0.87 -3.03 -1.37
C ILE A 138 1.37 -1.92 -2.29
N GLY A 139 1.99 -2.30 -3.43
CA GLY A 139 2.50 -1.34 -4.41
C GLY A 139 1.38 -0.49 -5.03
N ASP A 140 0.27 -1.11 -5.42
CA ASP A 140 -0.89 -0.42 -6.00
C ASP A 140 -1.55 0.53 -4.98
N ALA A 141 -1.69 0.12 -3.72
CA ALA A 141 -2.19 0.99 -2.66
C ALA A 141 -1.26 2.18 -2.40
N LEU A 142 0.07 1.96 -2.36
CA LEU A 142 1.04 3.05 -2.23
C LEU A 142 0.97 4.01 -3.42
N ALA A 143 0.81 3.51 -4.64
CA ALA A 143 0.64 4.37 -5.82
C ALA A 143 -0.58 5.30 -5.66
N LYS A 144 -1.72 4.77 -5.25
CA LYS A 144 -2.94 5.55 -5.01
C LYS A 144 -2.78 6.55 -3.84
N ILE A 145 -2.10 6.15 -2.77
CA ILE A 145 -1.80 7.02 -1.63
C ILE A 145 -0.88 8.18 -2.05
N TYR A 146 0.20 7.90 -2.80
CA TYR A 146 1.09 8.93 -3.30
C TYR A 146 0.41 9.86 -4.30
N GLN A 147 -0.47 9.33 -5.16
CA GLN A 147 -1.29 10.15 -6.04
C GLN A 147 -2.20 11.11 -5.25
N LYS A 148 -2.81 10.62 -4.15
CA LYS A 148 -3.69 11.43 -3.28
C LYS A 148 -2.95 12.59 -2.62
N ILE A 149 -1.68 12.42 -2.29
CA ILE A 149 -0.83 13.47 -1.71
C ILE A 149 -0.05 14.27 -2.76
N GLY A 150 -0.45 14.19 -4.04
CA GLY A 150 -0.01 15.10 -5.11
C GLY A 150 1.23 14.65 -5.89
N TYR A 151 1.73 13.45 -5.70
CA TYR A 151 2.79 12.88 -6.54
C TYR A 151 2.23 12.19 -7.79
N HIS A 152 3.07 12.00 -8.80
CA HIS A 152 2.77 11.17 -9.95
C HIS A 152 3.44 9.79 -9.79
N PRO A 153 2.68 8.72 -9.49
CA PRO A 153 3.24 7.38 -9.39
C PRO A 153 3.57 6.81 -10.77
N VAL A 154 4.74 6.17 -10.88
CA VAL A 154 5.16 5.36 -12.04
C VAL A 154 5.26 3.92 -11.57
N LYS A 155 4.31 3.08 -11.96
CA LYS A 155 4.18 1.68 -11.55
C LYS A 155 5.00 0.77 -12.47
N ILE A 156 5.97 0.08 -11.91
CA ILE A 156 6.94 -0.74 -12.64
C ILE A 156 6.76 -2.20 -12.23
N ASN A 157 6.55 -3.07 -13.21
CA ASN A 157 6.57 -4.50 -13.04
C ASN A 157 7.95 -5.03 -13.50
N HIS A 158 8.84 -5.26 -12.56
CA HIS A 158 10.18 -5.79 -12.85
C HIS A 158 10.14 -7.31 -12.96
N LEU A 159 9.72 -7.81 -14.13
CA LEU A 159 9.53 -9.23 -14.38
C LEU A 159 10.81 -10.03 -14.20
N GLY A 160 10.72 -11.20 -13.55
CA GLY A 160 11.78 -12.19 -13.53
C GLY A 160 11.80 -12.97 -14.86
N ASP A 161 12.28 -12.33 -15.92
CA ASP A 161 12.25 -12.86 -17.28
C ASP A 161 13.65 -13.23 -17.82
N TRP A 162 14.65 -13.35 -16.94
CA TRP A 162 16.02 -13.73 -17.32
C TRP A 162 16.66 -14.67 -16.30
N GLY A 163 17.54 -15.55 -16.78
CA GLY A 163 18.31 -16.46 -15.92
C GLY A 163 18.32 -17.92 -16.41
N LYS A 164 19.17 -18.74 -15.78
CA LYS A 164 19.34 -20.18 -16.07
C LYS A 164 18.02 -20.97 -16.15
N GLN A 165 17.00 -20.54 -15.45
CA GLN A 165 15.68 -21.16 -15.47
C GLN A 165 15.07 -21.23 -16.87
N PHE A 166 15.44 -20.32 -17.78
CA PHE A 166 14.97 -20.33 -19.18
C PHE A 166 15.71 -21.37 -20.00
N GLY A 167 16.99 -21.61 -19.73
CA GLY A 167 17.70 -22.75 -20.29
C GLY A 167 17.02 -24.07 -19.92
N MET A 168 16.65 -24.24 -18.63
CA MET A 168 15.90 -25.42 -18.16
C MET A 168 14.56 -25.55 -18.91
N LEU A 169 13.82 -24.45 -19.08
CA LEU A 169 12.54 -24.47 -19.76
C LEU A 169 12.66 -24.78 -21.25
N ILE A 170 13.70 -24.29 -21.93
CA ILE A 170 13.98 -24.61 -23.33
C ILE A 170 14.30 -26.11 -23.47
N VAL A 171 15.15 -26.66 -22.59
CA VAL A 171 15.44 -28.11 -22.58
C VAL A 171 14.15 -28.93 -22.37
N ALA A 172 13.34 -28.52 -21.41
CA ALA A 172 12.07 -29.20 -21.13
C ALA A 172 11.12 -29.17 -22.33
N TYR A 173 10.99 -28.02 -22.99
CA TYR A 173 10.17 -27.88 -24.18
C TYR A 173 10.68 -28.74 -25.32
N LYS A 174 11.98 -28.76 -25.57
CA LYS A 174 12.57 -29.58 -26.65
C LYS A 174 12.42 -31.09 -26.43
N LYS A 175 12.40 -31.52 -25.16
CA LYS A 175 12.21 -32.96 -24.81
C LYS A 175 10.73 -33.38 -24.75
N TYR A 176 9.87 -32.53 -24.20
CA TYR A 176 8.51 -32.93 -23.79
C TYR A 176 7.43 -31.95 -24.22
N GLY A 177 7.79 -30.82 -24.88
CA GLY A 177 6.84 -29.74 -25.17
C GLY A 177 5.86 -30.13 -26.28
N ASP A 178 4.62 -29.72 -26.06
CA ASP A 178 3.55 -29.74 -27.07
C ASP A 178 3.08 -28.28 -27.26
N GLU A 179 3.39 -27.72 -28.44
CA GLU A 179 3.06 -26.34 -28.75
C GLU A 179 1.56 -26.06 -28.66
N ALA A 180 0.72 -26.99 -29.14
CA ALA A 180 -0.74 -26.83 -29.14
C ALA A 180 -1.28 -26.81 -27.70
N ALA A 181 -0.79 -27.70 -26.84
CA ALA A 181 -1.15 -27.74 -25.43
C ALA A 181 -0.71 -26.47 -24.69
N ILE A 182 0.53 -25.98 -24.96
CA ILE A 182 1.06 -24.74 -24.35
C ILE A 182 0.21 -23.54 -24.77
N ARG A 183 -0.12 -23.39 -26.06
CA ARG A 183 -0.97 -22.28 -26.52
C ARG A 183 -2.39 -22.32 -25.93
N GLN A 184 -2.89 -23.50 -25.60
CA GLN A 184 -4.21 -23.65 -24.97
C GLN A 184 -4.18 -23.31 -23.47
N ASN A 185 -3.13 -23.70 -22.74
CA ASN A 185 -2.98 -23.51 -21.30
C ASN A 185 -1.53 -23.15 -20.93
N PRO A 186 -1.04 -21.97 -21.30
CA PRO A 186 0.39 -21.64 -21.27
C PRO A 186 1.06 -21.88 -19.92
N ILE A 187 0.57 -21.23 -18.87
CA ILE A 187 1.21 -21.29 -17.55
C ILE A 187 1.16 -22.70 -16.94
N SER A 188 0.05 -23.40 -17.10
CA SER A 188 -0.08 -24.76 -16.57
C SER A 188 0.89 -25.73 -17.24
N GLU A 189 0.99 -25.68 -18.57
CA GLU A 189 1.88 -26.56 -19.33
C GLU A 189 3.37 -26.20 -19.13
N LEU A 190 3.72 -24.92 -19.16
CA LEU A 190 5.08 -24.46 -18.87
C LEU A 190 5.52 -24.82 -17.44
N LEU A 191 4.60 -24.74 -16.46
CA LEU A 191 4.88 -25.19 -15.09
C LEU A 191 5.13 -26.70 -15.01
N LYS A 192 4.30 -27.52 -15.69
CA LYS A 192 4.49 -28.98 -15.76
C LYS A 192 5.87 -29.32 -16.31
N LEU A 193 6.24 -28.70 -17.44
CA LEU A 193 7.55 -28.85 -18.06
C LEU A 193 8.68 -28.47 -17.11
N TYR A 194 8.53 -27.32 -16.42
CA TYR A 194 9.53 -26.84 -15.47
C TYR A 194 9.70 -27.77 -14.26
N VAL A 195 8.61 -28.30 -13.71
CA VAL A 195 8.66 -29.24 -12.58
C VAL A 195 9.29 -30.56 -13.01
N GLN A 196 8.91 -31.10 -14.18
CA GLN A 196 9.42 -32.34 -14.72
C GLN A 196 10.93 -32.26 -14.96
N ILE A 197 11.41 -31.22 -15.64
CA ILE A 197 12.85 -31.10 -15.94
C ILE A 197 13.70 -30.87 -14.70
N ASN A 198 13.18 -30.17 -13.67
CA ASN A 198 13.89 -30.01 -12.42
C ASN A 198 13.99 -31.32 -11.63
N ALA A 199 12.98 -32.18 -11.71
CA ALA A 199 13.06 -33.53 -11.11
C ALA A 199 14.09 -34.39 -11.84
N GLU A 200 14.13 -34.37 -13.18
CA GLU A 200 15.13 -35.07 -13.98
C GLU A 200 16.54 -34.58 -13.71
N ALA A 201 16.75 -33.25 -13.60
CA ALA A 201 18.05 -32.65 -13.30
C ALA A 201 18.58 -33.01 -11.91
N ALA A 202 17.73 -33.42 -10.97
CA ALA A 202 18.17 -33.88 -9.67
C ALA A 202 18.85 -35.26 -9.73
N ASP A 203 18.44 -36.09 -10.70
CA ASP A 203 18.96 -37.45 -10.91
C ASP A 203 20.01 -37.51 -12.03
N ASP A 204 19.97 -36.58 -13.00
CA ASP A 204 20.88 -36.53 -14.13
C ASP A 204 21.56 -35.13 -14.27
N PRO A 205 22.84 -35.00 -13.86
CA PRO A 205 23.57 -33.75 -13.98
C PRO A 205 23.77 -33.23 -15.43
N THR A 206 23.59 -34.07 -16.45
CA THR A 206 23.73 -33.67 -17.84
C THR A 206 22.65 -32.68 -18.25
N VAL A 207 21.44 -32.78 -17.68
CA VAL A 207 20.34 -31.86 -17.88
C VAL A 207 20.70 -30.44 -17.43
N ASP A 208 21.40 -30.33 -16.30
CA ASP A 208 21.85 -29.03 -15.78
C ASP A 208 22.92 -28.38 -16.67
N SER A 209 23.81 -29.19 -17.26
CA SER A 209 24.79 -28.73 -18.24
C SER A 209 24.10 -28.26 -19.53
N GLU A 210 23.17 -29.05 -20.06
CA GLU A 210 22.41 -28.70 -21.25
C GLU A 210 21.61 -27.41 -21.09
N ALA A 211 21.03 -27.20 -19.90
CA ALA A 211 20.31 -25.98 -19.57
C ALA A 211 21.24 -24.75 -19.49
N ARG A 212 22.48 -24.92 -19.00
CA ARG A 212 23.48 -23.85 -19.05
C ARG A 212 23.88 -23.50 -20.48
N ASP A 213 24.06 -24.50 -21.33
CA ASP A 213 24.40 -24.29 -22.74
C ASP A 213 23.29 -23.53 -23.47
N TRP A 214 22.02 -23.87 -23.23
CA TRP A 214 20.89 -23.14 -23.78
C TRP A 214 20.77 -21.72 -23.23
N PHE A 215 21.06 -21.51 -21.96
CA PHE A 215 21.08 -20.17 -21.40
C PHE A 215 22.24 -19.33 -21.96
N LEU A 216 23.41 -19.94 -22.16
CA LEU A 216 24.54 -19.25 -22.81
C LEU A 216 24.24 -18.90 -24.28
N LYS A 217 23.53 -19.77 -25.02
CA LYS A 217 23.02 -19.45 -26.37
C LYS A 217 22.09 -18.24 -26.31
N LEU A 218 21.15 -18.21 -25.35
CA LEU A 218 20.24 -17.08 -25.15
C LEU A 218 21.00 -15.78 -24.89
N GLU A 219 22.02 -15.81 -24.02
CA GLU A 219 22.87 -14.65 -23.72
C GLU A 219 23.67 -14.18 -24.93
N ASN A 220 24.08 -15.08 -25.82
CA ASN A 220 24.81 -14.77 -27.05
C ASN A 220 23.91 -14.42 -28.25
N GLY A 221 22.60 -14.32 -28.06
CA GLY A 221 21.68 -13.89 -29.09
C GLY A 221 21.31 -14.97 -30.12
N ASP A 222 21.42 -16.26 -29.77
CA ASP A 222 20.99 -17.36 -30.65
C ASP A 222 19.50 -17.20 -31.01
N GLU A 223 19.20 -17.30 -32.31
CA GLU A 223 17.86 -17.03 -32.85
C GLU A 223 16.80 -17.99 -32.32
N GLU A 224 17.12 -19.29 -32.20
CA GLU A 224 16.20 -20.29 -31.68
C GLU A 224 15.92 -20.06 -30.19
N ALA A 225 16.97 -19.81 -29.39
CA ALA A 225 16.86 -19.57 -27.97
C ALA A 225 16.04 -18.30 -27.68
N LEU A 226 16.29 -17.21 -28.42
CA LEU A 226 15.55 -15.95 -28.29
C LEU A 226 14.08 -16.11 -28.71
N THR A 227 13.80 -16.86 -29.80
CA THR A 227 12.42 -17.11 -30.26
C THR A 227 11.61 -17.86 -29.23
N LEU A 228 12.18 -18.91 -28.63
CA LEU A 228 11.52 -19.70 -27.59
C LEU A 228 11.32 -18.86 -26.31
N TRP A 229 12.35 -18.14 -25.88
CA TRP A 229 12.25 -17.26 -24.72
C TRP A 229 11.18 -16.18 -24.90
N GLN A 230 11.15 -15.51 -26.06
CA GLN A 230 10.15 -14.47 -26.35
C GLN A 230 8.75 -15.05 -26.34
N TRP A 231 8.54 -16.23 -26.94
CA TRP A 231 7.26 -16.92 -26.93
C TRP A 231 6.79 -17.22 -25.48
N PHE A 232 7.64 -17.82 -24.66
CA PHE A 232 7.30 -18.12 -23.26
C PHE A 232 6.98 -16.87 -22.47
N ARG A 233 7.70 -15.78 -22.75
CA ARG A 233 7.46 -14.47 -22.14
C ARG A 233 6.09 -13.92 -22.55
N ASP A 234 5.79 -13.90 -23.82
CA ASP A 234 4.55 -13.33 -24.35
C ASP A 234 3.32 -14.09 -23.84
N GLU A 235 3.35 -15.43 -23.84
CA GLU A 235 2.27 -16.25 -23.27
C GLU A 235 2.09 -15.99 -21.76
N SER A 236 3.19 -15.80 -21.04
CA SER A 236 3.13 -15.47 -19.60
C SER A 236 2.52 -14.10 -19.35
N LEU A 237 2.83 -13.12 -20.19
CA LEU A 237 2.30 -11.75 -20.06
C LEU A 237 0.79 -11.72 -20.30
N VAL A 238 0.27 -12.48 -21.26
CA VAL A 238 -1.19 -12.60 -21.50
C VAL A 238 -1.90 -13.12 -20.24
N GLU A 239 -1.35 -14.14 -19.60
CA GLU A 239 -1.92 -14.68 -18.36
C GLU A 239 -1.82 -13.71 -17.17
N PHE A 240 -0.69 -13.00 -17.04
CA PHE A 240 -0.54 -12.00 -15.97
C PHE A 240 -1.47 -10.81 -16.17
N ASP A 241 -1.66 -10.35 -17.41
CA ASP A 241 -2.55 -9.23 -17.72
C ASP A 241 -4.00 -9.56 -17.33
N ARG A 242 -4.43 -10.82 -17.54
CA ARG A 242 -5.75 -11.28 -17.11
C ARG A 242 -5.92 -11.19 -15.59
N ILE A 243 -4.91 -11.61 -14.83
CA ILE A 243 -4.94 -11.53 -13.36
C ILE A 243 -4.88 -10.07 -12.88
N TYR A 244 -4.05 -9.24 -13.52
CA TYR A 244 -3.99 -7.82 -13.18
C TYR A 244 -5.28 -7.09 -13.48
N THR A 245 -5.95 -7.43 -14.58
CA THR A 245 -7.28 -6.90 -14.92
C THR A 245 -8.30 -7.28 -13.84
N GLU A 246 -8.30 -8.54 -13.38
CA GLU A 246 -9.19 -9.00 -12.30
C GLU A 246 -8.91 -8.28 -10.97
N LEU A 247 -7.63 -7.98 -10.69
CA LEU A 247 -7.22 -7.20 -9.51
C LEU A 247 -7.44 -5.68 -9.67
N GLY A 248 -7.73 -5.18 -10.88
CA GLY A 248 -7.80 -3.75 -11.18
C GLY A 248 -6.45 -3.04 -11.00
N VAL A 249 -5.36 -3.69 -11.42
CA VAL A 249 -3.98 -3.17 -11.32
C VAL A 249 -3.39 -3.00 -12.71
N GLU A 250 -2.80 -1.85 -12.97
CA GLU A 250 -2.14 -1.51 -14.23
C GLU A 250 -0.68 -1.10 -13.97
N PHE A 251 0.15 -1.15 -15.00
CA PHE A 251 1.56 -0.78 -14.94
C PHE A 251 1.94 0.20 -16.06
N ASP A 252 2.85 1.12 -15.75
CA ASP A 252 3.44 2.05 -16.72
C ASP A 252 4.65 1.41 -17.43
N SER A 253 5.26 0.38 -16.83
CA SER A 253 6.42 -0.32 -17.38
C SER A 253 6.38 -1.81 -17.03
N MET A 254 6.65 -2.64 -18.02
CA MET A 254 6.83 -4.10 -17.92
C MET A 254 8.29 -4.51 -18.20
N ASN A 255 9.25 -3.60 -17.96
CA ASN A 255 10.67 -3.84 -18.18
C ASN A 255 11.24 -4.77 -17.11
N GLY A 256 11.37 -6.05 -17.45
CA GLY A 256 11.94 -7.08 -16.61
C GLY A 256 13.47 -7.09 -16.57
N GLU A 257 14.04 -8.15 -16.00
CA GLU A 257 15.50 -8.35 -15.89
C GLU A 257 16.20 -8.31 -17.24
N ALA A 258 15.61 -8.91 -18.28
CA ALA A 258 16.17 -8.98 -19.62
C ALA A 258 16.42 -7.60 -20.24
N PHE A 259 15.54 -6.63 -19.97
CA PHE A 259 15.66 -5.25 -20.49
C PHE A 259 16.94 -4.55 -20.07
N TYR A 260 17.55 -4.93 -18.98
CA TYR A 260 18.74 -4.28 -18.42
C TYR A 260 20.05 -4.97 -18.80
N ASN A 261 20.04 -6.07 -19.57
CA ASN A 261 21.24 -6.83 -19.91
C ASN A 261 22.28 -6.00 -20.66
N ASP A 262 21.87 -5.21 -21.64
CA ASP A 262 22.73 -4.32 -22.43
C ASP A 262 23.21 -3.07 -21.68
N LYS A 263 22.65 -2.80 -20.49
CA LYS A 263 22.95 -1.62 -19.66
C LYS A 263 23.92 -1.92 -18.52
N MET A 264 24.23 -3.19 -18.28
CA MET A 264 25.17 -3.59 -17.21
C MET A 264 26.61 -3.21 -17.52
N ALA A 265 27.01 -3.17 -18.80
CA ALA A 265 28.36 -2.76 -19.20
C ALA A 265 28.67 -1.34 -18.74
N GLU A 266 27.74 -0.39 -18.91
CA GLU A 266 27.88 0.98 -18.43
C GLU A 266 28.16 1.06 -16.92
N ILE A 267 27.48 0.22 -16.11
CA ILE A 267 27.71 0.18 -14.66
C ILE A 267 29.13 -0.24 -14.33
N ILE A 268 29.65 -1.25 -15.04
CA ILE A 268 31.00 -1.76 -14.84
C ILE A 268 32.02 -0.67 -15.22
N ASP A 269 31.80 0.04 -16.34
CA ASP A 269 32.67 1.12 -16.79
C ASP A 269 32.70 2.25 -15.74
N ILE A 270 31.56 2.69 -15.24
CA ILE A 270 31.48 3.72 -14.19
C ILE A 270 32.22 3.29 -12.92
N LEU A 271 32.02 2.04 -12.46
CA LEU A 271 32.68 1.52 -11.26
C LEU A 271 34.22 1.43 -11.47
N SER A 272 34.66 1.04 -12.69
CA SER A 272 36.07 0.98 -13.05
C SER A 272 36.71 2.35 -13.11
N GLU A 273 36.09 3.32 -13.78
CA GLU A 273 36.57 4.70 -13.89
C GLU A 273 36.72 5.38 -12.52
N LYS A 274 35.85 5.04 -11.58
CA LYS A 274 35.89 5.54 -10.20
C LYS A 274 36.87 4.76 -9.31
N GLY A 275 37.52 3.71 -9.84
CA GLY A 275 38.45 2.88 -9.06
C GLY A 275 37.80 2.11 -7.90
N LEU A 276 36.51 1.77 -8.05
CA LEU A 276 35.72 1.09 -7.00
C LEU A 276 35.76 -0.44 -7.09
N LEU A 277 36.30 -1.00 -8.19
CA LEU A 277 36.37 -2.44 -8.41
C LEU A 277 37.65 -3.01 -7.78
N THR A 278 37.50 -4.10 -7.02
CA THR A 278 38.58 -4.90 -6.46
C THR A 278 38.36 -6.38 -6.77
N GLU A 279 39.43 -7.18 -6.79
CA GLU A 279 39.31 -8.63 -6.90
C GLU A 279 39.30 -9.28 -5.52
N SER A 280 38.33 -10.18 -5.31
CA SER A 280 38.20 -10.98 -4.09
C SER A 280 37.82 -12.40 -4.47
N GLU A 281 38.64 -13.40 -4.08
CA GLU A 281 38.42 -14.83 -4.37
C GLU A 281 38.13 -15.14 -5.87
N GLY A 282 38.79 -14.42 -6.76
CA GLY A 282 38.61 -14.55 -8.21
C GLY A 282 37.34 -13.86 -8.78
N ALA A 283 36.56 -13.19 -7.96
CA ALA A 283 35.39 -12.41 -8.38
C ALA A 283 35.68 -10.90 -8.31
N THR A 284 34.98 -10.11 -9.12
CA THR A 284 35.06 -8.64 -9.08
C THR A 284 33.99 -8.09 -8.14
N VAL A 285 34.41 -7.30 -7.15
CA VAL A 285 33.55 -6.81 -6.08
C VAL A 285 33.71 -5.29 -5.88
N VAL A 286 32.73 -4.69 -5.19
CA VAL A 286 32.85 -3.37 -4.55
C VAL A 286 32.88 -3.57 -3.06
N GLU A 287 33.96 -3.16 -2.41
CA GLU A 287 34.09 -3.19 -0.95
C GLU A 287 33.13 -2.19 -0.31
N LEU A 288 32.42 -2.64 0.72
CA LEU A 288 31.43 -1.84 1.43
C LEU A 288 31.75 -1.78 2.92
N GLU A 289 31.99 -0.59 3.42
CA GLU A 289 32.26 -0.37 4.84
C GLU A 289 31.00 -0.67 5.69
N GLY A 290 31.16 -1.46 6.75
CA GLY A 290 30.06 -1.85 7.64
C GLY A 290 29.21 -3.02 7.13
N PHE A 291 29.59 -3.67 6.03
CA PHE A 291 28.95 -4.90 5.53
C PHE A 291 29.84 -6.10 5.76
N GLU A 292 29.24 -7.24 6.08
CA GLU A 292 29.96 -8.51 6.26
C GLU A 292 30.58 -9.02 4.95
N ASN A 293 29.87 -8.83 3.84
CA ASN A 293 30.31 -9.24 2.51
C ASN A 293 30.31 -8.06 1.54
N PRO A 294 31.29 -7.96 0.62
CA PRO A 294 31.32 -6.95 -0.42
C PRO A 294 30.16 -7.14 -1.42
N ALA A 295 29.87 -6.13 -2.20
CA ALA A 295 28.91 -6.24 -3.29
C ALA A 295 29.57 -6.95 -4.49
N LEU A 296 29.04 -8.10 -4.86
CA LEU A 296 29.58 -8.96 -5.91
C LEU A 296 29.09 -8.49 -7.30
N ILE A 297 29.97 -7.92 -8.11
CA ILE A 297 29.67 -7.32 -9.44
C ILE A 297 29.77 -8.36 -10.56
N LYS A 298 30.88 -9.13 -10.60
CA LYS A 298 31.10 -10.23 -11.55
C LYS A 298 31.60 -11.46 -10.84
N LYS A 299 31.16 -12.63 -11.28
CA LYS A 299 31.71 -13.91 -10.87
C LYS A 299 33.09 -14.17 -11.46
N SER A 300 33.78 -15.20 -10.96
CA SER A 300 35.06 -15.67 -11.49
C SER A 300 35.01 -16.13 -12.96
N ASP A 301 33.83 -16.56 -13.44
CA ASP A 301 33.58 -16.90 -14.86
C ASP A 301 33.24 -15.68 -15.74
N GLY A 302 33.26 -14.46 -15.15
CA GLY A 302 32.95 -13.20 -15.84
C GLY A 302 31.46 -12.88 -15.94
N ALA A 303 30.57 -13.77 -15.49
CA ALA A 303 29.13 -13.51 -15.53
C ALA A 303 28.76 -12.39 -14.54
N THR A 304 27.91 -11.47 -15.00
CA THR A 304 27.34 -10.40 -14.17
C THR A 304 26.28 -10.95 -13.22
N LEU A 305 26.05 -10.25 -12.12
CA LEU A 305 25.16 -10.69 -11.05
C LEU A 305 23.95 -9.74 -10.89
N TYR A 306 23.02 -10.19 -10.05
CA TYR A 306 21.79 -9.46 -9.77
C TYR A 306 22.02 -8.00 -9.38
N ILE A 307 23.03 -7.71 -8.52
CA ILE A 307 23.28 -6.33 -8.09
C ILE A 307 23.71 -5.42 -9.24
N THR A 308 24.47 -5.92 -10.21
CA THR A 308 24.89 -5.13 -11.39
C THR A 308 23.69 -4.75 -12.25
N ARG A 309 22.74 -5.69 -12.41
CA ARG A 309 21.49 -5.43 -13.13
C ARG A 309 20.61 -4.44 -12.37
N ASP A 310 20.51 -4.55 -11.06
CA ASP A 310 19.72 -3.64 -10.24
C ASP A 310 20.33 -2.23 -10.18
N LEU A 311 21.66 -2.10 -10.22
CA LEU A 311 22.33 -0.82 -10.40
C LEU A 311 21.98 -0.18 -11.75
N ALA A 312 22.00 -0.98 -12.83
CA ALA A 312 21.58 -0.53 -14.15
C ALA A 312 20.11 -0.11 -14.17
N ALA A 313 19.23 -0.88 -13.51
CA ALA A 313 17.82 -0.55 -13.38
C ALA A 313 17.61 0.74 -12.60
N ALA A 314 18.29 0.93 -11.48
CA ALA A 314 18.19 2.14 -10.66
C ALA A 314 18.63 3.39 -11.45
N LEU A 315 19.76 3.30 -12.16
CA LEU A 315 20.28 4.39 -12.99
C LEU A 315 19.34 4.73 -14.15
N TYR A 316 18.83 3.70 -14.86
CA TYR A 316 17.85 3.87 -15.93
C TYR A 316 16.58 4.55 -15.42
N ARG A 317 16.03 4.08 -14.30
CA ARG A 317 14.81 4.64 -13.70
C ARG A 317 14.99 6.09 -13.27
N LYS A 318 16.14 6.45 -12.68
CA LYS A 318 16.44 7.85 -12.32
C LYS A 318 16.48 8.75 -13.54
N ARG A 319 17.15 8.32 -14.60
CA ARG A 319 17.29 9.08 -15.85
C ARG A 319 15.96 9.22 -16.60
N THR A 320 15.17 8.15 -16.64
CA THR A 320 13.92 8.07 -17.40
C THR A 320 12.76 8.71 -16.66
N TYR A 321 12.55 8.33 -15.41
CA TYR A 321 11.38 8.76 -14.63
C TYR A 321 11.67 9.97 -13.76
N LYS A 322 12.92 10.36 -13.55
CA LYS A 322 13.33 11.52 -12.74
C LYS A 322 12.66 11.53 -11.36
N PHE A 323 12.56 10.37 -10.75
CA PHE A 323 11.84 10.18 -9.50
C PHE A 323 12.40 11.03 -8.35
N ALA A 324 11.51 11.55 -7.49
CA ALA A 324 11.82 12.07 -6.18
C ALA A 324 11.96 10.95 -5.14
N LYS A 325 11.26 9.83 -5.36
CA LYS A 325 11.36 8.60 -4.56
C LYS A 325 11.28 7.38 -5.46
N SER A 326 12.04 6.33 -5.12
CA SER A 326 11.94 5.02 -5.75
C SER A 326 11.65 3.96 -4.68
N LEU A 327 10.49 3.35 -4.75
CA LEU A 327 10.01 2.35 -3.80
C LEU A 327 10.16 0.97 -4.41
N TYR A 328 10.85 0.06 -3.72
CA TYR A 328 10.97 -1.35 -4.09
C TYR A 328 10.13 -2.19 -3.12
N VAL A 329 8.95 -2.60 -3.57
CA VAL A 329 8.00 -3.40 -2.78
C VAL A 329 8.35 -4.87 -2.93
N VAL A 330 9.31 -5.32 -2.13
CA VAL A 330 9.95 -6.64 -2.25
C VAL A 330 10.02 -7.31 -0.87
N GLY A 331 10.00 -8.65 -0.85
CA GLY A 331 10.03 -9.44 0.38
C GLY A 331 11.20 -9.10 1.31
N ASN A 332 10.98 -9.23 2.61
CA ASN A 332 11.96 -8.86 3.64
C ASN A 332 13.30 -9.60 3.53
N GLU A 333 13.32 -10.77 2.89
CA GLU A 333 14.53 -11.56 2.66
C GLU A 333 15.57 -10.82 1.80
N GLN A 334 15.14 -9.84 0.99
CA GLN A 334 16.01 -9.05 0.11
C GLN A 334 16.58 -7.79 0.79
N SER A 335 16.33 -7.57 2.08
CA SER A 335 16.74 -6.34 2.79
C SER A 335 18.25 -6.09 2.75
N GLY A 336 19.06 -7.16 2.83
CA GLY A 336 20.53 -7.07 2.71
C GLY A 336 20.96 -6.56 1.32
N HIS A 337 20.34 -7.10 0.28
CA HIS A 337 20.60 -6.73 -1.11
C HIS A 337 20.31 -5.23 -1.38
N PHE A 338 19.16 -4.71 -0.94
CA PHE A 338 18.83 -3.29 -1.14
C PHE A 338 19.73 -2.34 -0.33
N LYS A 339 20.22 -2.78 0.85
CA LYS A 339 21.23 -2.02 1.59
C LYS A 339 22.54 -1.93 0.80
N GLN A 340 23.00 -3.05 0.20
CA GLN A 340 24.20 -3.06 -0.66
C GLN A 340 23.98 -2.20 -1.91
N LEU A 341 22.84 -2.30 -2.60
CA LEU A 341 22.49 -1.48 -3.76
C LEU A 341 22.66 0.03 -3.46
N LYS A 342 22.04 0.50 -2.36
CA LYS A 342 22.16 1.90 -1.93
C LYS A 342 23.61 2.29 -1.62
N ALA A 343 24.34 1.43 -0.94
CA ALA A 343 25.74 1.69 -0.56
C ALA A 343 26.64 1.79 -1.80
N VAL A 344 26.45 0.95 -2.82
CA VAL A 344 27.20 1.03 -4.08
C VAL A 344 26.85 2.31 -4.82
N LEU A 345 25.57 2.67 -4.97
CA LEU A 345 25.15 3.92 -5.62
C LEU A 345 25.74 5.15 -4.91
N LYS A 346 25.81 5.12 -3.58
CA LYS A 346 26.44 6.20 -2.79
C LYS A 346 27.95 6.30 -3.07
N LYS A 347 28.64 5.17 -3.20
CA LYS A 347 30.06 5.14 -3.60
C LYS A 347 30.28 5.60 -5.05
N MET A 348 29.26 5.45 -5.90
CA MET A 348 29.25 6.02 -7.25
C MET A 348 28.98 7.53 -7.28
N ASP A 349 28.89 8.21 -6.11
CA ASP A 349 28.59 9.64 -5.93
C ASP A 349 27.18 10.04 -6.42
N TYR A 350 26.21 9.15 -6.30
CA TYR A 350 24.81 9.45 -6.59
C TYR A 350 24.05 9.85 -5.33
N ASP A 351 23.87 11.16 -5.10
CA ASP A 351 23.16 11.71 -3.93
C ASP A 351 21.72 11.19 -3.82
N TRP A 352 21.07 10.92 -4.96
CA TRP A 352 19.73 10.35 -5.01
C TRP A 352 19.63 8.89 -4.52
N SER A 353 20.74 8.27 -4.14
CA SER A 353 20.71 6.95 -3.49
C SER A 353 19.87 6.94 -2.21
N ASP A 354 19.76 8.09 -1.52
CA ASP A 354 18.93 8.23 -0.33
C ASP A 354 17.42 8.25 -0.63
N ASP A 355 17.05 8.55 -1.87
CA ASP A 355 15.66 8.52 -2.37
C ASP A 355 15.17 7.11 -2.73
N ILE A 356 16.02 6.08 -2.60
CA ILE A 356 15.67 4.68 -2.79
C ILE A 356 15.22 4.08 -1.47
N TYR A 357 14.03 3.48 -1.47
CA TYR A 357 13.42 2.85 -0.31
C TYR A 357 13.06 1.40 -0.60
N HIS A 358 13.63 0.48 0.16
CA HIS A 358 13.09 -0.87 0.24
C HIS A 358 11.84 -0.84 1.11
N VAL A 359 10.73 -1.30 0.58
CA VAL A 359 9.44 -1.45 1.28
C VAL A 359 9.23 -2.95 1.53
N PRO A 360 9.86 -3.51 2.58
CA PRO A 360 9.83 -4.93 2.85
C PRO A 360 8.45 -5.37 3.35
N PHE A 361 8.10 -6.62 3.06
CA PHE A 361 6.89 -7.26 3.60
C PHE A 361 7.16 -8.69 4.06
N GLY A 362 6.34 -9.15 5.03
CA GLY A 362 6.40 -10.48 5.59
C GLY A 362 5.75 -11.54 4.69
N LEU A 363 5.88 -12.81 5.07
CA LEU A 363 5.41 -13.95 4.28
C LEU A 363 3.94 -14.29 4.55
N VAL A 364 3.25 -14.79 3.53
CA VAL A 364 1.99 -15.50 3.70
C VAL A 364 2.29 -16.97 3.95
N THR A 365 1.63 -17.53 4.96
CA THR A 365 1.71 -18.94 5.32
C THR A 365 0.37 -19.64 5.10
N LYS A 366 0.35 -20.96 5.12
CA LYS A 366 -0.87 -21.78 5.19
C LYS A 366 -0.69 -22.83 6.27
N ALA A 367 -1.57 -22.82 7.27
CA ALA A 367 -1.45 -23.67 8.45
C ALA A 367 -0.05 -23.60 9.08
N GLY A 368 0.49 -22.37 9.20
CA GLY A 368 1.82 -22.08 9.77
C GLY A 368 3.01 -22.49 8.89
N LYS A 369 2.79 -22.99 7.66
CA LYS A 369 3.86 -23.43 6.75
C LYS A 369 4.09 -22.41 5.65
N LYS A 370 5.38 -22.14 5.35
CA LYS A 370 5.79 -21.28 4.23
C LYS A 370 5.31 -21.88 2.90
N LEU A 371 4.73 -21.04 2.04
CA LEU A 371 4.37 -21.39 0.68
C LEU A 371 5.65 -21.55 -0.17
N SER A 372 5.70 -22.57 -1.03
CA SER A 372 6.86 -22.84 -1.89
C SER A 372 6.44 -23.53 -3.19
N THR A 373 6.71 -22.86 -4.31
CA THR A 373 6.49 -23.42 -5.66
C THR A 373 7.33 -24.69 -5.92
N ARG A 374 8.58 -24.71 -5.46
CA ARG A 374 9.48 -25.86 -5.64
C ARG A 374 8.99 -27.13 -4.93
N LYS A 375 8.20 -26.99 -3.86
CA LYS A 375 7.67 -28.10 -3.04
C LYS A 375 6.21 -28.42 -3.33
N GLY A 376 5.59 -27.79 -4.35
CA GLY A 376 4.19 -27.98 -4.68
C GLY A 376 3.19 -27.43 -3.64
N ASN A 377 3.68 -26.74 -2.60
CA ASN A 377 2.83 -26.10 -1.58
C ASN A 377 2.63 -24.62 -1.94
N VAL A 378 1.77 -24.39 -2.93
CA VAL A 378 1.46 -23.05 -3.46
C VAL A 378 -0.05 -22.85 -3.44
N ILE A 379 -0.48 -21.65 -3.04
CA ILE A 379 -1.86 -21.20 -3.25
C ILE A 379 -1.85 -20.37 -4.53
N LEU A 380 -2.50 -20.86 -5.57
CA LEU A 380 -2.68 -20.13 -6.83
C LEU A 380 -3.67 -18.99 -6.64
N LEU A 381 -3.33 -17.81 -7.15
CA LEU A 381 -4.15 -16.62 -6.94
C LEU A 381 -5.49 -16.70 -7.65
N GLU A 382 -5.50 -17.05 -8.93
CA GLU A 382 -6.72 -17.06 -9.75
C GLU A 382 -7.82 -18.00 -9.21
N PRO A 383 -7.56 -19.30 -8.92
CA PRO A 383 -8.57 -20.14 -8.31
C PRO A 383 -9.06 -19.63 -6.97
N THR A 384 -8.20 -18.91 -6.24
CA THR A 384 -8.54 -18.31 -4.96
C THR A 384 -9.47 -17.11 -5.13
N LEU A 385 -9.22 -16.25 -6.12
CA LEU A 385 -10.13 -15.14 -6.47
C LEU A 385 -11.51 -15.68 -6.89
N HIS A 386 -11.55 -16.67 -7.78
CA HIS A 386 -12.81 -17.28 -8.21
C HIS A 386 -13.59 -17.90 -7.04
N GLU A 387 -12.93 -18.60 -6.11
CA GLU A 387 -13.59 -19.15 -4.93
C GLU A 387 -14.10 -18.05 -3.99
N ALA A 388 -13.35 -16.95 -3.83
CA ALA A 388 -13.79 -15.79 -3.05
C ALA A 388 -15.05 -15.14 -3.66
N VAL A 389 -15.05 -14.93 -4.97
CA VAL A 389 -16.21 -14.40 -5.71
C VAL A 389 -17.43 -15.31 -5.57
N LYS A 390 -17.24 -16.64 -5.71
CA LYS A 390 -18.29 -17.62 -5.53
C LYS A 390 -18.90 -17.58 -4.11
N ARG A 391 -18.07 -17.46 -3.08
CA ARG A 391 -18.54 -17.34 -1.69
C ARG A 391 -19.27 -16.03 -1.44
N ALA A 392 -18.76 -14.92 -1.98
CA ALA A 392 -19.44 -13.63 -1.92
C ALA A 392 -20.82 -13.69 -2.60
N GLN A 393 -20.90 -14.32 -3.80
CA GLN A 393 -22.17 -14.53 -4.51
C GLN A 393 -23.17 -15.29 -3.66
N ALA A 394 -22.77 -16.41 -3.05
CA ALA A 394 -23.66 -17.22 -2.21
C ALA A 394 -24.20 -16.44 -1.00
N GLN A 395 -23.38 -15.57 -0.37
CA GLN A 395 -23.82 -14.73 0.73
C GLN A 395 -24.80 -13.62 0.28
N ILE A 396 -24.54 -13.01 -0.88
CA ILE A 396 -25.42 -12.01 -1.50
C ILE A 396 -26.76 -12.65 -1.86
N ASP A 397 -26.77 -13.81 -2.49
CA ASP A 397 -27.98 -14.54 -2.86
C ASP A 397 -28.85 -14.89 -1.62
N ALA A 398 -28.22 -15.20 -0.50
CA ALA A 398 -28.93 -15.51 0.73
C ALA A 398 -29.53 -14.27 1.42
N LYS A 399 -28.88 -13.11 1.31
CA LYS A 399 -29.29 -11.87 2.00
C LYS A 399 -30.14 -10.95 1.14
N ASN A 400 -29.83 -10.85 -0.15
CA ASN A 400 -30.49 -9.96 -1.12
C ASN A 400 -30.69 -10.67 -2.47
N PRO A 401 -31.66 -11.62 -2.55
CA PRO A 401 -31.90 -12.42 -3.74
C PRO A 401 -32.29 -11.60 -5.00
N ASP A 402 -32.81 -10.40 -4.81
CA ASP A 402 -33.30 -9.53 -5.90
C ASP A 402 -32.29 -8.43 -6.28
N LEU A 403 -31.07 -8.47 -5.74
CA LEU A 403 -30.06 -7.45 -6.03
C LEU A 403 -29.76 -7.38 -7.54
N PRO A 404 -29.85 -6.20 -8.17
CA PRO A 404 -29.40 -6.00 -9.55
C PRO A 404 -27.87 -6.23 -9.66
N ASN A 405 -27.41 -6.72 -10.80
CA ASN A 405 -25.97 -6.88 -11.09
C ASN A 405 -25.17 -7.69 -10.03
N LYS A 406 -25.78 -8.68 -9.42
CA LYS A 406 -25.17 -9.53 -8.38
C LYS A 406 -23.77 -10.02 -8.72
N ALA A 407 -23.53 -10.42 -9.97
CA ALA A 407 -22.23 -10.94 -10.40
C ALA A 407 -21.13 -9.88 -10.28
N ALA A 408 -21.39 -8.64 -10.65
CA ALA A 408 -20.45 -7.54 -10.52
C ALA A 408 -20.20 -7.20 -9.03
N VAL A 409 -21.26 -7.19 -8.22
CA VAL A 409 -21.13 -6.95 -6.78
C VAL A 409 -20.37 -8.09 -6.10
N ALA A 410 -20.66 -9.34 -6.45
CA ALA A 410 -19.94 -10.52 -5.93
C ALA A 410 -18.45 -10.49 -6.30
N HIS A 411 -18.12 -10.05 -7.52
CA HIS A 411 -16.74 -9.85 -7.95
C HIS A 411 -16.05 -8.75 -7.10
N ALA A 412 -16.65 -7.57 -6.99
CA ALA A 412 -16.12 -6.45 -6.19
C ALA A 412 -15.92 -6.85 -4.71
N VAL A 413 -16.83 -7.65 -4.13
CA VAL A 413 -16.75 -8.13 -2.75
C VAL A 413 -15.70 -9.23 -2.61
N GLY A 414 -15.68 -10.23 -3.48
CA GLY A 414 -14.75 -11.36 -3.42
C GLY A 414 -13.29 -10.94 -3.63
N VAL A 415 -13.01 -10.19 -4.69
CA VAL A 415 -11.67 -9.65 -4.96
C VAL A 415 -11.27 -8.65 -3.88
N GLY A 416 -12.19 -7.75 -3.50
CA GLY A 416 -11.99 -6.76 -2.44
C GLY A 416 -11.65 -7.40 -1.10
N ALA A 417 -12.29 -8.52 -0.74
CA ALA A 417 -12.02 -9.25 0.50
C ALA A 417 -10.56 -9.71 0.60
N ILE A 418 -10.02 -10.28 -0.46
CA ILE A 418 -8.63 -10.77 -0.52
C ILE A 418 -7.64 -9.59 -0.44
N LYS A 419 -7.85 -8.53 -1.25
CA LYS A 419 -7.01 -7.33 -1.25
C LYS A 419 -7.01 -6.65 0.12
N PHE A 420 -8.18 -6.43 0.69
CA PHE A 420 -8.33 -5.76 1.98
C PHE A 420 -7.69 -6.56 3.12
N TYR A 421 -7.85 -7.88 3.12
CA TYR A 421 -7.28 -8.72 4.17
C TYR A 421 -5.76 -8.69 4.18
N ASP A 422 -5.12 -8.69 3.01
CA ASP A 422 -3.68 -8.48 2.94
C ASP A 422 -3.28 -7.11 3.50
N LEU A 423 -3.95 -6.05 3.03
CA LEU A 423 -3.61 -4.67 3.35
C LEU A 423 -3.99 -4.24 4.78
N LYS A 424 -4.90 -4.93 5.48
CA LYS A 424 -5.19 -4.62 6.89
C LYS A 424 -4.06 -5.01 7.83
N ASN A 425 -3.23 -5.99 7.43
CA ASN A 425 -2.08 -6.43 8.20
C ASN A 425 -0.90 -5.47 7.99
N GLU A 426 -0.19 -5.14 9.05
CA GLU A 426 1.06 -4.40 8.93
C GLU A 426 2.01 -5.16 8.01
N ARG A 427 2.56 -4.47 6.99
CA ARG A 427 3.27 -5.13 5.89
C ARG A 427 4.43 -6.04 6.34
N LEU A 428 5.14 -5.70 7.44
CA LEU A 428 6.22 -6.52 7.97
C LEU A 428 5.74 -7.80 8.64
N ASN A 429 4.49 -7.84 9.08
CA ASN A 429 3.90 -9.02 9.68
C ASN A 429 3.49 -10.01 8.58
N GLY A 430 3.85 -11.28 8.77
CA GLY A 430 3.25 -12.36 8.01
C GLY A 430 1.84 -12.66 8.51
N TYR A 431 1.05 -13.35 7.71
CA TYR A 431 -0.25 -13.85 8.15
C TYR A 431 -0.53 -15.24 7.58
N ASP A 432 -1.41 -15.97 8.24
CA ASP A 432 -1.87 -17.26 7.76
C ASP A 432 -3.10 -17.09 6.86
N PHE A 433 -3.06 -17.71 5.69
CA PHE A 433 -4.11 -17.56 4.69
C PHE A 433 -5.38 -18.31 5.09
N ASN A 434 -6.48 -17.58 5.28
CA ASN A 434 -7.79 -18.11 5.62
C ASN A 434 -8.91 -17.44 4.80
N LEU A 435 -9.30 -18.09 3.70
CA LEU A 435 -10.30 -17.54 2.79
C LEU A 435 -11.68 -17.34 3.44
N GLU A 436 -12.05 -18.21 4.37
CA GLU A 436 -13.36 -18.12 5.06
C GLU A 436 -13.46 -16.83 5.89
N GLU A 437 -12.39 -16.51 6.62
CA GLU A 437 -12.30 -15.26 7.37
C GLU A 437 -12.29 -14.03 6.45
N MET A 438 -11.54 -14.09 5.33
CA MET A 438 -11.40 -12.98 4.40
C MET A 438 -12.74 -12.51 3.83
N VAL A 439 -13.61 -13.43 3.43
CA VAL A 439 -14.90 -13.13 2.80
C VAL A 439 -16.04 -12.92 3.78
N SER A 440 -15.77 -12.95 5.08
CA SER A 440 -16.78 -12.71 6.12
C SER A 440 -17.32 -11.28 6.08
N PHE A 441 -18.63 -11.12 6.25
CA PHE A 441 -19.29 -9.80 6.40
C PHE A 441 -19.24 -9.28 7.85
N GLU A 442 -18.60 -10.01 8.74
CA GLU A 442 -18.42 -9.65 10.15
C GLU A 442 -16.92 -9.54 10.48
N GLY A 443 -16.61 -8.78 11.51
CA GLY A 443 -15.23 -8.56 11.94
C GLY A 443 -14.50 -7.49 11.13
N GLU A 444 -13.18 -7.57 11.12
CA GLU A 444 -12.30 -6.57 10.48
C GLU A 444 -12.00 -6.98 9.02
N THR A 445 -12.99 -6.92 8.15
CA THR A 445 -12.91 -7.42 6.78
C THR A 445 -13.28 -6.35 5.74
N GLY A 446 -12.85 -6.54 4.49
CA GLY A 446 -13.26 -5.71 3.36
C GLY A 446 -14.78 -5.69 3.18
N PRO A 447 -15.44 -6.87 3.11
CA PRO A 447 -16.90 -6.94 3.01
C PRO A 447 -17.66 -6.21 4.11
N TYR A 448 -17.14 -6.18 5.35
CA TYR A 448 -17.73 -5.39 6.43
C TYR A 448 -17.73 -3.88 6.13
N VAL A 449 -16.61 -3.35 5.63
CA VAL A 449 -16.48 -1.91 5.27
C VAL A 449 -17.33 -1.60 4.04
N GLN A 450 -17.33 -2.47 3.03
CA GLN A 450 -18.17 -2.34 1.83
C GLN A 450 -19.66 -2.34 2.19
N TYR A 451 -20.07 -3.20 3.10
CA TYR A 451 -21.46 -3.27 3.57
C TYR A 451 -21.88 -2.00 4.35
N ALA A 452 -20.98 -1.43 5.16
CA ALA A 452 -21.24 -0.14 5.83
C ALA A 452 -21.45 0.98 4.79
N HIS A 453 -20.64 1.03 3.73
CA HIS A 453 -20.82 1.97 2.62
C HIS A 453 -22.17 1.75 1.91
N ALA A 454 -22.50 0.53 1.50
CA ALA A 454 -23.76 0.21 0.82
C ALA A 454 -24.99 0.55 1.69
N ARG A 455 -24.93 0.34 3.02
CA ARG A 455 -25.95 0.77 3.97
C ARG A 455 -26.16 2.28 3.94
N ILE A 456 -25.07 3.06 3.96
CA ILE A 456 -25.14 4.52 3.84
C ILE A 456 -25.82 4.91 2.54
N GLN A 457 -25.43 4.33 1.41
CA GLN A 457 -26.06 4.61 0.11
C GLN A 457 -27.56 4.28 0.11
N SER A 458 -27.97 3.19 0.76
CA SER A 458 -29.40 2.86 0.93
C SER A 458 -30.15 3.91 1.74
N ILE A 459 -29.56 4.45 2.81
CA ILE A 459 -30.17 5.52 3.63
C ILE A 459 -30.36 6.78 2.78
N LEU A 460 -29.33 7.18 2.04
CA LEU A 460 -29.35 8.36 1.20
C LEU A 460 -30.38 8.26 0.06
N ARG A 461 -30.49 7.11 -0.58
CA ARG A 461 -31.53 6.85 -1.60
C ARG A 461 -32.95 6.93 -1.01
N LYS A 462 -33.19 6.36 0.16
CA LYS A 462 -34.49 6.44 0.83
C LYS A 462 -34.89 7.85 1.24
N ALA A 463 -33.91 8.72 1.46
CA ALA A 463 -34.12 10.12 1.80
C ALA A 463 -34.26 11.02 0.56
N ASP A 464 -34.07 10.50 -0.65
CA ASP A 464 -33.89 11.29 -1.87
C ASP A 464 -32.86 12.43 -1.67
N PHE A 465 -31.74 12.06 -1.06
CA PHE A 465 -30.75 13.01 -0.55
C PHE A 465 -30.04 13.78 -1.67
N GLN A 466 -29.96 15.10 -1.49
CA GLN A 466 -29.21 15.99 -2.36
C GLN A 466 -28.16 16.75 -1.52
N PRO A 467 -26.85 16.64 -1.82
CA PRO A 467 -25.78 17.27 -1.02
C PRO A 467 -25.96 18.77 -0.83
N ASP A 468 -26.39 19.48 -1.88
CA ASP A 468 -26.57 20.95 -1.86
C ASP A 468 -27.69 21.40 -0.90
N ALA A 469 -28.65 20.53 -0.62
CA ALA A 469 -29.80 20.86 0.24
C ALA A 469 -29.44 20.97 1.73
N VAL A 470 -28.29 20.42 2.15
CA VAL A 470 -27.86 20.35 3.55
C VAL A 470 -26.68 21.25 3.90
N VAL A 471 -26.15 22.00 2.93
CA VAL A 471 -25.09 22.97 3.16
C VAL A 471 -25.54 24.01 4.20
N GLY A 472 -24.73 24.21 5.25
CA GLY A 472 -25.04 25.13 6.35
C GLY A 472 -26.02 24.61 7.42
N LYS A 473 -26.51 23.35 7.31
CA LYS A 473 -27.46 22.76 8.26
C LYS A 473 -26.84 21.72 9.20
N THR A 474 -25.56 21.78 9.43
CA THR A 474 -24.76 20.73 10.11
C THR A 474 -24.51 20.99 11.60
N HIS A 475 -25.00 22.11 12.13
CA HIS A 475 -24.69 22.61 13.47
C HIS A 475 -25.36 21.85 14.63
N ALA A 476 -26.26 20.91 14.37
CA ALA A 476 -27.00 20.18 15.40
C ALA A 476 -26.28 18.92 15.93
N LEU A 477 -25.12 18.56 15.36
CA LEU A 477 -24.38 17.33 15.71
C LEU A 477 -23.46 17.58 16.90
N THR A 478 -23.96 17.41 18.11
CA THR A 478 -23.19 17.61 19.36
C THR A 478 -23.15 16.40 20.26
N ASP A 479 -23.90 15.33 19.94
CA ASP A 479 -23.88 14.08 20.68
C ASP A 479 -22.54 13.34 20.52
N ASP A 480 -22.23 12.47 21.48
CA ASP A 480 -20.91 11.81 21.52
C ASP A 480 -20.66 10.84 20.38
N GLU A 481 -21.70 10.21 19.82
CA GLU A 481 -21.56 9.26 18.72
C GLU A 481 -21.32 9.96 17.39
N SER A 482 -22.05 11.04 17.10
CA SER A 482 -21.76 11.89 15.93
C SER A 482 -20.38 12.54 16.03
N TRP A 483 -19.99 12.97 17.24
CA TRP A 483 -18.68 13.57 17.51
C TRP A 483 -17.54 12.58 17.26
N GLU A 484 -17.70 11.31 17.61
CA GLU A 484 -16.72 10.26 17.29
C GLU A 484 -16.48 10.15 15.77
N ILE A 485 -17.55 10.17 14.97
CA ILE A 485 -17.46 10.14 13.49
C ILE A 485 -16.80 11.41 12.96
N ILE A 486 -17.20 12.60 13.45
CA ILE A 486 -16.59 13.88 13.01
C ILE A 486 -15.09 13.90 13.22
N LYS A 487 -14.60 13.44 14.38
CA LYS A 487 -13.16 13.34 14.65
C LYS A 487 -12.45 12.38 13.69
N LEU A 488 -13.07 11.26 13.38
CA LEU A 488 -12.52 10.33 12.38
C LEU A 488 -12.47 10.97 11.00
N LEU A 489 -13.53 11.62 10.54
CA LEU A 489 -13.58 12.29 9.25
C LEU A 489 -12.47 13.36 9.13
N GLN A 490 -12.27 14.13 10.17
CA GLN A 490 -11.22 15.17 10.23
C GLN A 490 -9.81 14.58 10.18
N ALA A 491 -9.58 13.42 10.83
CA ALA A 491 -8.28 12.76 10.89
C ALA A 491 -7.85 12.12 9.55
N PHE A 492 -8.71 12.06 8.54
CA PHE A 492 -8.45 11.31 7.31
C PHE A 492 -7.19 11.77 6.58
N ALA A 493 -6.98 13.08 6.44
CA ALA A 493 -5.77 13.64 5.80
C ALA A 493 -4.48 13.22 6.52
N ASP A 494 -4.49 13.25 7.85
CA ASP A 494 -3.33 12.85 8.66
C ASP A 494 -3.04 11.34 8.56
N VAL A 495 -4.09 10.53 8.43
CA VAL A 495 -3.96 9.08 8.20
C VAL A 495 -3.31 8.80 6.84
N ILE A 496 -3.72 9.49 5.78
CA ILE A 496 -3.12 9.37 4.45
C ILE A 496 -1.64 9.79 4.48
N ALA A 497 -1.34 10.94 5.07
CA ALA A 497 0.03 11.45 5.19
C ALA A 497 0.92 10.48 5.99
N ARG A 498 0.40 9.87 7.06
CA ARG A 498 1.09 8.84 7.83
C ARG A 498 1.34 7.59 7.00
N ALA A 499 0.33 7.08 6.28
CA ALA A 499 0.46 5.91 5.42
C ALA A 499 1.55 6.10 4.35
N ALA A 500 1.60 7.28 3.72
CA ALA A 500 2.63 7.65 2.76
C ALA A 500 4.03 7.71 3.39
N ARG A 501 4.16 8.37 4.53
CA ARG A 501 5.46 8.55 5.22
C ARG A 501 6.05 7.23 5.72
N THR A 502 5.21 6.32 6.19
CA THR A 502 5.63 5.02 6.74
C THR A 502 5.57 3.88 5.72
N PHE A 503 5.11 4.14 4.50
CA PHE A 503 4.84 3.14 3.46
C PHE A 503 3.89 2.03 3.96
N GLU A 504 2.84 2.40 4.72
CA GLU A 504 2.02 1.46 5.46
C GLU A 504 0.52 1.60 5.11
N PRO A 505 0.03 0.89 4.06
CA PRO A 505 -1.38 0.91 3.68
C PRO A 505 -2.33 0.44 4.78
N SER A 506 -1.87 -0.38 5.72
CA SER A 506 -2.70 -0.87 6.84
C SER A 506 -3.24 0.25 7.72
N ALA A 507 -2.59 1.42 7.71
CA ALA A 507 -3.12 2.60 8.39
C ALA A 507 -4.47 3.05 7.82
N ILE A 508 -4.64 2.97 6.49
CA ILE A 508 -5.91 3.29 5.81
C ILE A 508 -6.95 2.18 6.09
N ALA A 509 -6.56 0.91 6.04
CA ALA A 509 -7.48 -0.20 6.29
C ALA A 509 -8.03 -0.17 7.73
N LYS A 510 -7.18 -0.01 8.73
CA LYS A 510 -7.57 0.15 10.14
C LYS A 510 -8.48 1.36 10.34
N TYR A 511 -8.17 2.48 9.68
CA TYR A 511 -9.00 3.68 9.72
C TYR A 511 -10.39 3.42 9.13
N ALA A 512 -10.49 2.79 7.97
CA ALA A 512 -11.77 2.47 7.33
C ALA A 512 -12.64 1.55 8.20
N ILE A 513 -12.03 0.56 8.87
CA ILE A 513 -12.72 -0.31 9.85
C ILE A 513 -13.27 0.54 11.00
N ASN A 514 -12.46 1.39 11.61
CA ASN A 514 -12.88 2.22 12.74
C ASN A 514 -14.02 3.17 12.35
N LEU A 515 -13.93 3.79 11.16
CA LEU A 515 -15.00 4.67 10.67
C LEU A 515 -16.30 3.90 10.40
N ALA A 516 -16.21 2.70 9.80
CA ALA A 516 -17.36 1.83 9.58
C ALA A 516 -18.00 1.37 10.90
N GLN A 517 -17.18 1.03 11.91
CA GLN A 517 -17.66 0.65 13.25
C GLN A 517 -18.36 1.82 13.96
N ALA A 518 -17.75 3.01 13.93
CA ALA A 518 -18.35 4.21 14.51
C ALA A 518 -19.70 4.54 13.86
N PHE A 519 -19.78 4.48 12.53
CA PHE A 519 -21.04 4.69 11.82
C PHE A 519 -22.08 3.62 12.12
N ASN A 520 -21.71 2.35 12.15
CA ASN A 520 -22.66 1.27 12.47
C ASN A 520 -23.20 1.40 13.90
N LYS A 521 -22.39 1.83 14.87
CA LYS A 521 -22.82 2.13 16.24
C LYS A 521 -23.81 3.30 16.26
N TYR A 522 -23.48 4.41 15.59
CA TYR A 522 -24.37 5.56 15.45
C TYR A 522 -25.72 5.18 14.81
N TYR A 523 -25.68 4.41 13.73
CA TYR A 523 -26.88 3.94 13.03
C TYR A 523 -27.79 3.05 13.90
N ALA A 524 -27.19 2.24 14.80
CA ALA A 524 -27.94 1.38 15.69
C ALA A 524 -28.75 2.15 16.77
N HIS A 525 -28.27 3.33 17.17
CA HIS A 525 -28.89 4.14 18.22
C HIS A 525 -29.64 5.36 17.69
N THR A 526 -29.33 5.81 16.47
CA THR A 526 -29.89 7.04 15.89
C THR A 526 -30.75 6.74 14.66
N ARG A 527 -32.01 7.18 14.69
CA ARG A 527 -32.90 7.12 13.53
C ARG A 527 -32.62 8.29 12.59
N ILE A 528 -31.76 8.06 11.61
CA ILE A 528 -31.28 9.10 10.68
C ILE A 528 -32.42 9.74 9.88
N LEU A 529 -33.46 8.96 9.53
CA LEU A 529 -34.58 9.38 8.67
C LEU A 529 -35.76 10.00 9.43
N ASP A 530 -35.68 10.12 10.78
CA ASP A 530 -36.77 10.75 11.54
C ASP A 530 -36.89 12.24 11.17
N GLU A 531 -38.14 12.66 10.92
CA GLU A 531 -38.49 14.03 10.55
C GLU A 531 -38.37 14.97 11.77
N ASN A 532 -37.19 15.52 11.97
CA ASN A 532 -36.89 16.53 12.97
C ASN A 532 -35.81 17.51 12.50
N VAL A 533 -35.47 18.49 13.34
CA VAL A 533 -34.50 19.55 13.02
C VAL A 533 -33.08 19.03 12.75
N GLU A 534 -32.75 17.81 13.14
CA GLU A 534 -31.43 17.20 13.00
C GLU A 534 -31.30 16.32 11.74
N LYS A 535 -32.41 16.04 11.03
CA LYS A 535 -32.42 15.13 9.88
C LYS A 535 -31.41 15.51 8.82
N ASP A 536 -31.37 16.78 8.41
CA ASP A 536 -30.44 17.27 7.40
C ASP A 536 -28.98 17.10 7.84
N ALA A 537 -28.68 17.39 9.10
CA ALA A 537 -27.35 17.22 9.68
C ALA A 537 -26.92 15.74 9.75
N ARG A 538 -27.84 14.83 10.12
CA ARG A 538 -27.61 13.38 10.17
C ARG A 538 -27.37 12.81 8.77
N LEU A 539 -28.11 13.28 7.76
CA LEU A 539 -27.91 12.90 6.35
C LEU A 539 -26.58 13.41 5.83
N ALA A 540 -26.18 14.66 6.17
CA ALA A 540 -24.87 15.19 5.83
C ALA A 540 -23.74 14.36 6.44
N LEU A 541 -23.86 13.94 7.70
CA LEU A 541 -22.90 13.06 8.39
C LEU A 541 -22.80 11.69 7.70
N ALA A 542 -23.95 11.09 7.37
CA ALA A 542 -23.99 9.81 6.66
C ALA A 542 -23.33 9.92 5.27
N TYR A 543 -23.65 10.95 4.52
CA TYR A 543 -23.05 11.20 3.21
C TYR A 543 -21.54 11.39 3.29
N ALA A 544 -21.06 12.26 4.19
CA ALA A 544 -19.64 12.50 4.40
C ALA A 544 -18.89 11.21 4.79
N THR A 545 -19.50 10.39 5.65
CA THR A 545 -18.96 9.08 6.03
C THR A 545 -18.87 8.15 4.82
N GLY A 546 -19.90 8.12 3.98
CA GLY A 546 -19.93 7.33 2.74
C GLY A 546 -18.82 7.72 1.77
N ILE A 547 -18.60 9.03 1.56
CA ILE A 547 -17.50 9.56 0.73
C ILE A 547 -16.14 9.09 1.24
N VAL A 548 -15.88 9.23 2.55
CA VAL A 548 -14.58 8.91 3.12
C VAL A 548 -14.34 7.38 3.18
N LEU A 549 -15.37 6.56 3.41
CA LEU A 549 -15.27 5.10 3.30
C LEU A 549 -14.97 4.68 1.86
N LYS A 550 -15.70 5.23 0.87
CA LYS A 550 -15.46 4.97 -0.56
C LYS A 550 -14.03 5.32 -0.96
N GLU A 551 -13.55 6.48 -0.53
CA GLU A 551 -12.18 6.93 -0.81
C GLU A 551 -11.13 6.07 -0.09
N SER A 552 -11.36 5.66 1.16
CA SER A 552 -10.48 4.75 1.88
C SER A 552 -10.35 3.40 1.16
N LEU A 553 -11.47 2.83 0.69
CA LEU A 553 -11.47 1.60 -0.10
C LEU A 553 -10.74 1.80 -1.44
N ARG A 554 -10.97 2.92 -2.14
CA ARG A 554 -10.28 3.25 -3.40
C ARG A 554 -8.76 3.31 -3.21
N LEU A 555 -8.27 3.93 -2.13
CA LEU A 555 -6.84 4.01 -1.81
C LEU A 555 -6.22 2.62 -1.58
N LEU A 556 -7.02 1.65 -1.16
CA LEU A 556 -6.62 0.25 -1.01
C LEU A 556 -6.86 -0.57 -2.30
N GLY A 557 -7.31 0.05 -3.38
CA GLY A 557 -7.67 -0.64 -4.62
C GLY A 557 -8.88 -1.57 -4.47
N VAL A 558 -9.76 -1.30 -3.52
CA VAL A 558 -10.99 -2.06 -3.25
C VAL A 558 -12.18 -1.26 -3.76
N GLU A 559 -13.07 -1.89 -4.51
CA GLU A 559 -14.30 -1.26 -4.98
C GLU A 559 -15.29 -1.09 -3.82
N ALA A 560 -16.11 -0.04 -3.89
CA ALA A 560 -17.15 0.27 -2.92
C ALA A 560 -18.53 0.15 -3.58
N PRO A 561 -19.18 -1.04 -3.55
CA PRO A 561 -20.52 -1.21 -4.11
C PRO A 561 -21.53 -0.27 -3.43
N GLU A 562 -22.48 0.26 -4.21
CA GLU A 562 -23.54 1.11 -3.68
C GLU A 562 -24.71 0.29 -3.13
N GLU A 563 -24.79 -0.98 -3.51
CA GLU A 563 -25.78 -1.97 -3.04
C GLU A 563 -25.11 -3.31 -2.81
N MET A 564 -25.56 -4.02 -1.79
CA MET A 564 -25.08 -5.36 -1.46
C MET A 564 -26.21 -6.25 -0.93
#